data_f1c2a015b7043eb98ca1db81d5060c90
#
_entry.id   f1c2a015b7043eb98ca1db81d5060c90
#
_cell.length_a   1.000
_cell.length_b   1.000
_cell.length_c   1.000
_cell.angle_alpha   90.00
_cell.angle_beta   90.00
_cell.angle_gamma   90.00
#
_symmetry.space_group_name_H-M   'P 1'
#
loop_
_entity.id
_entity.type
_entity.pdbx_description
1 polymer ?
#
loop_
_entity_poly.entity_id
_entity_poly.type
_entity_poly.pdbx_seq_one_letter_code
_entity_poly.pdbx_strand_id
1 'polypeptide(L)'
;MPFEFGIKDVIDIVLVALLLYYIYRLMKESRSLNVFIGIMVFVLVWLFVSQVLEMRLLGAIMDKLVSVGVIGLIVLFQQEIRKFLYSLGAHQRLRGIVKFVSGSRGKGSKSNHEEILAITNACMHMSRGRVGALIVIERSTPLDEVIDTGSAGQIIDGIISYRLIENIFFKNSPLHDGAMIISKHRIKAAGCVLPVSHDDRIPKEFGLRHRAAMGISQQSDAIAIVVSEETGNISVAIKGQFGIRLSAEELESLLTKEMADV
;
A
#
# COMPACT_ATOMS: atom_id res chain seq x y z
N MET A 1 -34.80 31.21 -18.64
CA MET A 1 -34.82 30.00 -19.45
C MET A 1 -35.11 28.84 -18.51
N PRO A 2 -36.18 28.03 -18.72
CA PRO A 2 -36.40 26.88 -17.88
C PRO A 2 -35.31 25.84 -18.14
N PHE A 3 -34.67 25.39 -17.11
CA PHE A 3 -33.74 24.27 -17.19
C PHE A 3 -34.54 23.00 -17.47
N GLU A 4 -34.51 22.51 -18.71
CA GLU A 4 -35.08 21.21 -19.04
C GLU A 4 -34.13 20.14 -18.47
N PHE A 5 -34.46 19.60 -17.30
CA PHE A 5 -33.77 18.48 -16.71
C PHE A 5 -33.96 17.23 -17.60
N GLY A 6 -32.93 16.92 -18.36
CA GLY A 6 -32.88 15.72 -19.20
C GLY A 6 -32.20 14.53 -18.52
N ILE A 7 -32.36 13.34 -19.08
CA ILE A 7 -31.70 12.10 -18.62
C ILE A 7 -30.15 12.29 -18.60
N LYS A 8 -29.62 13.12 -19.50
CA LYS A 8 -28.18 13.44 -19.57
C LYS A 8 -27.69 14.17 -18.31
N ASP A 9 -28.50 15.10 -17.78
CA ASP A 9 -28.14 15.88 -16.58
C ASP A 9 -28.10 15.01 -15.34
N VAL A 10 -29.00 14.01 -15.24
CA VAL A 10 -29.01 13.03 -14.15
C VAL A 10 -27.75 12.16 -14.21
N ILE A 11 -27.38 11.69 -15.41
CA ILE A 11 -26.16 10.89 -15.61
C ILE A 11 -24.91 11.72 -15.25
N ASP A 12 -24.86 12.97 -15.64
CA ASP A 12 -23.75 13.88 -15.35
C ASP A 12 -23.59 14.12 -13.83
N ILE A 13 -24.68 14.41 -13.14
CA ILE A 13 -24.70 14.56 -11.68
C ILE A 13 -24.21 13.27 -10.98
N VAL A 14 -24.69 12.10 -11.43
CA VAL A 14 -24.28 10.80 -10.85
C VAL A 14 -22.78 10.54 -11.10
N LEU A 15 -22.29 10.82 -12.31
CA LEU A 15 -20.88 10.64 -12.66
C LEU A 15 -19.99 11.58 -11.84
N VAL A 16 -20.36 12.86 -11.70
CA VAL A 16 -19.64 13.82 -10.89
C VAL A 16 -19.66 13.41 -9.41
N ALA A 17 -20.81 13.00 -8.87
CA ALA A 17 -20.91 12.52 -7.49
C ALA A 17 -20.03 11.29 -7.25
N LEU A 18 -19.99 10.36 -8.21
CA LEU A 18 -19.18 9.15 -8.15
C LEU A 18 -17.68 9.47 -8.23
N LEU A 19 -17.30 10.41 -9.09
CA LEU A 19 -15.93 10.91 -9.21
C LEU A 19 -15.48 11.58 -7.90
N LEU A 20 -16.30 12.47 -7.33
CA LEU A 20 -16.01 13.10 -6.04
C LEU A 20 -15.92 12.09 -4.89
N TYR A 21 -16.78 11.08 -4.89
CA TYR A 21 -16.73 9.99 -3.91
C TYR A 21 -15.42 9.19 -4.02
N TYR A 22 -14.97 8.88 -5.25
CA TYR A 22 -13.70 8.17 -5.47
C TYR A 22 -12.50 9.01 -5.02
N ILE A 23 -12.50 10.31 -5.34
CA ILE A 23 -11.46 11.25 -4.88
C ILE A 23 -11.45 11.30 -3.34
N TYR A 24 -12.60 11.47 -2.71
CA TYR A 24 -12.71 11.47 -1.24
C TYR A 24 -12.20 10.18 -0.62
N ARG A 25 -12.55 9.02 -1.18
CA ARG A 25 -12.09 7.71 -0.70
C ARG A 25 -10.58 7.55 -0.81
N LEU A 26 -10.01 7.96 -1.95
CA LEU A 26 -8.56 7.92 -2.18
C LEU A 26 -7.81 8.77 -1.16
N MET A 27 -8.36 9.93 -0.82
CA MET A 27 -7.76 10.88 0.10
C MET A 27 -7.92 10.50 1.57
N LYS A 28 -9.00 9.82 1.93
CA LYS A 28 -9.22 9.32 3.30
C LYS A 28 -8.15 8.32 3.73
N GLU A 29 -7.56 7.60 2.79
CA GLU A 29 -6.49 6.62 3.03
C GLU A 29 -5.10 7.28 3.09
N SER A 30 -4.95 8.55 2.62
CA SER A 30 -3.68 9.27 2.65
C SER A 30 -3.69 10.37 3.73
N ARG A 31 -2.51 10.68 4.30
CA ARG A 31 -2.34 11.80 5.26
C ARG A 31 -2.56 13.20 4.62
N SER A 32 -2.91 13.26 3.35
CA SER A 32 -3.05 14.48 2.55
C SER A 32 -4.40 15.20 2.75
N LEU A 33 -5.27 14.71 3.63
CA LEU A 33 -6.61 15.28 3.85
C LEU A 33 -6.54 16.77 4.30
N ASN A 34 -5.56 17.12 5.14
CA ASN A 34 -5.38 18.50 5.60
C ASN A 34 -4.94 19.44 4.47
N VAL A 35 -4.12 18.95 3.54
CA VAL A 35 -3.68 19.71 2.37
C VAL A 35 -4.87 19.97 1.44
N PHE A 36 -5.71 18.96 1.23
CA PHE A 36 -6.91 19.10 0.41
C PHE A 36 -7.91 20.11 1.01
N ILE A 37 -8.14 20.05 2.32
CA ILE A 37 -9.00 21.04 2.99
C ILE A 37 -8.42 22.45 2.78
N GLY A 38 -7.11 22.63 2.92
CA GLY A 38 -6.43 23.90 2.65
C GLY A 38 -6.65 24.40 1.23
N ILE A 39 -6.52 23.52 0.23
CA ILE A 39 -6.78 23.86 -1.18
C ILE A 39 -8.25 24.22 -1.40
N MET A 40 -9.18 23.44 -0.82
CA MET A 40 -10.62 23.71 -0.93
C MET A 40 -10.99 25.08 -0.35
N VAL A 41 -10.45 25.42 0.83
CA VAL A 41 -10.64 26.71 1.45
C VAL A 41 -10.06 27.83 0.57
N PHE A 42 -8.86 27.62 0.02
CA PHE A 42 -8.23 28.59 -0.89
C PHE A 42 -9.08 28.83 -2.15
N VAL A 43 -9.61 27.79 -2.77
CA VAL A 43 -10.49 27.87 -3.96
C VAL A 43 -11.80 28.62 -3.61
N LEU A 44 -12.39 28.34 -2.45
CA LEU A 44 -13.60 29.04 -1.99
C LEU A 44 -13.33 30.53 -1.77
N VAL A 45 -12.21 30.89 -1.14
CA VAL A 45 -11.79 32.28 -0.93
C VAL A 45 -11.55 32.96 -2.29
N TRP A 46 -10.86 32.30 -3.22
CA TRP A 46 -10.63 32.83 -4.56
C TRP A 46 -11.95 33.09 -5.30
N LEU A 47 -12.89 32.14 -5.31
CA LEU A 47 -14.20 32.31 -5.92
C LEU A 47 -14.97 33.47 -5.28
N PHE A 48 -14.95 33.57 -3.95
CA PHE A 48 -15.62 34.62 -3.22
C PHE A 48 -15.05 36.01 -3.56
N VAL A 49 -13.73 36.15 -3.58
CA VAL A 49 -13.05 37.41 -3.91
C VAL A 49 -13.26 37.80 -5.37
N SER A 50 -13.18 36.80 -6.28
CA SER A 50 -13.25 37.03 -7.73
C SER A 50 -14.68 37.27 -8.22
N GLN A 51 -15.67 36.52 -7.68
CA GLN A 51 -17.05 36.51 -8.20
C GLN A 51 -18.01 37.39 -7.36
N VAL A 52 -17.81 37.45 -6.05
CA VAL A 52 -18.73 38.17 -5.14
C VAL A 52 -18.26 39.58 -4.83
N LEU A 53 -16.97 39.75 -4.53
CA LEU A 53 -16.41 41.06 -4.19
C LEU A 53 -15.91 41.85 -5.40
N GLU A 54 -15.78 41.21 -6.58
CA GLU A 54 -15.30 41.81 -7.84
C GLU A 54 -14.00 42.65 -7.68
N MET A 55 -13.11 42.22 -6.76
CA MET A 55 -11.88 42.95 -6.43
C MET A 55 -10.81 42.75 -7.49
N ARG A 56 -10.64 43.74 -8.39
CA ARG A 56 -9.75 43.60 -9.57
C ARG A 56 -8.30 43.32 -9.24
N LEU A 57 -7.72 44.01 -8.24
CA LEU A 57 -6.29 43.82 -7.90
C LEU A 57 -6.05 42.48 -7.19
N LEU A 58 -6.86 42.18 -6.17
CA LEU A 58 -6.73 40.94 -5.41
C LEU A 58 -7.11 39.74 -6.27
N GLY A 59 -8.13 39.84 -7.12
CA GLY A 59 -8.51 38.84 -8.09
C GLY A 59 -7.36 38.51 -9.06
N ALA A 60 -6.71 39.52 -9.64
CA ALA A 60 -5.59 39.31 -10.55
C ALA A 60 -4.37 38.60 -9.89
N ILE A 61 -4.11 38.91 -8.62
CA ILE A 61 -3.07 38.21 -7.85
C ILE A 61 -3.48 36.74 -7.60
N MET A 62 -4.73 36.53 -7.18
CA MET A 62 -5.26 35.17 -6.95
C MET A 62 -5.27 34.32 -8.21
N ASP A 63 -5.64 34.88 -9.36
CA ASP A 63 -5.63 34.18 -10.65
C ASP A 63 -4.21 33.70 -11.04
N LYS A 64 -3.21 34.53 -10.78
CA LYS A 64 -1.80 34.14 -10.98
C LYS A 64 -1.35 33.07 -10.01
N LEU A 65 -1.75 33.16 -8.73
CA LEU A 65 -1.46 32.15 -7.73
C LEU A 65 -2.12 30.81 -8.10
N VAL A 66 -3.35 30.81 -8.58
CA VAL A 66 -4.03 29.61 -9.07
C VAL A 66 -3.28 28.98 -10.23
N SER A 67 -2.87 29.80 -11.23
CA SER A 67 -2.14 29.31 -12.41
C SER A 67 -0.81 28.61 -12.05
N VAL A 68 -0.03 29.19 -11.15
CA VAL A 68 1.21 28.60 -10.64
C VAL A 68 0.92 27.45 -9.68
N GLY A 69 -0.13 27.58 -8.85
CA GLY A 69 -0.56 26.59 -7.88
C GLY A 69 -0.94 25.27 -8.48
N VAL A 70 -1.55 25.25 -9.69
CA VAL A 70 -1.87 23.99 -10.39
C VAL A 70 -0.62 23.16 -10.69
N ILE A 71 0.47 23.80 -11.11
CA ILE A 71 1.75 23.10 -11.36
C ILE A 71 2.31 22.57 -10.04
N GLY A 72 2.30 23.40 -8.97
CA GLY A 72 2.71 22.96 -7.64
C GLY A 72 1.88 21.81 -7.11
N LEU A 73 0.59 21.79 -7.40
CA LEU A 73 -0.35 20.75 -7.00
C LEU A 73 -0.04 19.41 -7.71
N ILE A 74 0.28 19.44 -9.01
CA ILE A 74 0.69 18.24 -9.76
C ILE A 74 1.95 17.64 -9.15
N VAL A 75 2.94 18.48 -8.80
CA VAL A 75 4.18 18.02 -8.17
C VAL A 75 3.92 17.48 -6.76
N LEU A 76 3.06 18.15 -5.97
CA LEU A 76 2.73 17.72 -4.61
C LEU A 76 2.00 16.37 -4.61
N PHE A 77 1.07 16.15 -5.54
CA PHE A 77 0.27 14.93 -5.64
C PHE A 77 0.83 13.91 -6.63
N GLN A 78 2.08 14.04 -7.06
CA GLN A 78 2.71 13.13 -8.02
C GLN A 78 2.65 11.67 -7.55
N GLN A 79 2.87 11.41 -6.26
CA GLN A 79 2.84 10.05 -5.70
C GLN A 79 1.41 9.48 -5.67
N GLU A 80 0.42 10.30 -5.32
CA GLU A 80 -0.99 9.92 -5.30
C GLU A 80 -1.51 9.63 -6.71
N ILE A 81 -1.16 10.47 -7.68
CA ILE A 81 -1.49 10.26 -9.10
C ILE A 81 -0.87 8.95 -9.59
N ARG A 82 0.39 8.69 -9.26
CA ARG A 82 1.08 7.45 -9.62
C ARG A 82 0.38 6.22 -9.02
N LYS A 83 0.05 6.26 -7.71
CA LYS A 83 -0.71 5.18 -7.03
C LYS A 83 -2.08 4.97 -7.67
N PHE A 84 -2.78 6.04 -8.00
CA PHE A 84 -4.08 5.98 -8.67
C PHE A 84 -3.98 5.30 -10.04
N LEU A 85 -3.02 5.70 -10.88
CA LEU A 85 -2.81 5.09 -12.19
C LEU A 85 -2.43 3.61 -12.08
N TYR A 86 -1.60 3.24 -11.10
CA TYR A 86 -1.31 1.84 -10.80
C TYR A 86 -2.56 1.06 -10.39
N SER A 87 -3.39 1.63 -9.52
CA SER A 87 -4.63 0.97 -9.08
C SER A 87 -5.63 0.78 -10.22
N LEU A 88 -5.70 1.72 -11.16
CA LEU A 88 -6.52 1.59 -12.37
C LEU A 88 -5.98 0.48 -13.30
N GLY A 89 -4.67 0.41 -13.50
CA GLY A 89 -4.04 -0.62 -14.33
C GLY A 89 -4.08 -2.01 -13.70
N ALA A 90 -4.07 -2.09 -12.37
CA ALA A 90 -4.10 -3.33 -11.61
C ALA A 90 -5.51 -3.92 -11.42
N HIS A 91 -6.56 -3.27 -11.96
CA HIS A 91 -7.93 -3.77 -11.80
C HIS A 91 -8.07 -5.15 -12.44
N GLN A 92 -8.13 -6.16 -11.59
CA GLN A 92 -8.18 -7.60 -11.86
C GLN A 92 -9.27 -8.01 -12.87
N ARG A 93 -10.28 -7.21 -13.12
CA ARG A 93 -11.32 -7.50 -14.12
C ARG A 93 -10.75 -7.62 -15.53
N LEU A 94 -9.68 -6.89 -15.87
CA LEU A 94 -9.02 -7.03 -17.17
C LEU A 94 -8.13 -8.29 -17.23
N ARG A 95 -7.50 -8.70 -16.12
CA ARG A 95 -6.75 -9.96 -16.03
C ARG A 95 -7.66 -11.19 -16.12
N GLY A 96 -8.89 -11.12 -15.61
CA GLY A 96 -9.90 -12.19 -15.78
C GLY A 96 -10.23 -12.47 -17.25
N ILE A 97 -10.32 -11.44 -18.07
CA ILE A 97 -10.60 -11.57 -19.51
C ILE A 97 -9.37 -12.16 -20.22
N VAL A 98 -8.16 -11.74 -19.89
CA VAL A 98 -6.91 -12.26 -20.47
C VAL A 98 -6.65 -13.70 -20.03
N LYS A 99 -6.91 -14.06 -18.75
CA LYS A 99 -6.80 -15.47 -18.27
C LYS A 99 -7.83 -16.39 -18.93
N PHE A 100 -9.02 -15.88 -19.29
CA PHE A 100 -10.01 -16.68 -20.00
C PHE A 100 -9.60 -16.98 -21.45
N VAL A 101 -8.86 -16.07 -22.09
CA VAL A 101 -8.34 -16.23 -23.46
C VAL A 101 -7.06 -17.09 -23.48
N SER A 102 -6.23 -17.07 -22.42
CA SER A 102 -4.93 -17.75 -22.39
C SER A 102 -4.97 -19.22 -21.96
N GLY A 103 -6.12 -19.80 -21.59
CA GLY A 103 -6.27 -21.27 -21.39
C GLY A 103 -5.35 -21.91 -20.34
N SER A 104 -4.65 -21.16 -19.48
CA SER A 104 -3.66 -21.69 -18.54
C SER A 104 -4.31 -22.12 -17.21
N ARG A 105 -5.03 -23.25 -17.27
CA ARG A 105 -5.52 -23.94 -16.07
C ARG A 105 -4.46 -24.93 -15.60
N GLY A 106 -3.96 -24.79 -14.37
CA GLY A 106 -3.51 -25.96 -13.61
C GLY A 106 -2.14 -25.99 -12.94
N LYS A 107 -1.24 -24.99 -13.10
CA LYS A 107 0.08 -25.04 -12.42
C LYS A 107 0.25 -24.06 -11.26
N GLY A 108 -0.54 -23.00 -11.17
CA GLY A 108 -0.39 -21.95 -10.13
C GLY A 108 -0.85 -22.38 -8.73
N SER A 109 -1.87 -23.23 -8.64
CA SER A 109 -2.50 -23.56 -7.34
C SER A 109 -1.64 -24.41 -6.40
N LYS A 110 -0.81 -25.34 -6.93
CA LYS A 110 0.07 -26.16 -6.08
C LYS A 110 1.29 -25.38 -5.58
N SER A 111 1.89 -24.54 -6.45
CA SER A 111 3.05 -23.73 -6.07
C SER A 111 2.71 -22.74 -4.94
N ASN A 112 1.58 -22.03 -5.04
CA ASN A 112 1.16 -21.08 -4.02
C ASN A 112 0.95 -21.74 -2.65
N HIS A 113 0.37 -22.94 -2.60
CA HIS A 113 0.14 -23.62 -1.34
C HIS A 113 1.46 -24.07 -0.65
N GLU A 114 2.42 -24.59 -1.41
CA GLU A 114 3.73 -24.95 -0.89
C GLU A 114 4.50 -23.73 -0.35
N GLU A 115 4.41 -22.61 -1.02
CA GLU A 115 5.02 -21.34 -0.59
C GLU A 115 4.37 -20.80 0.69
N ILE A 116 3.05 -20.82 0.77
CA ILE A 116 2.30 -20.41 1.98
C ILE A 116 2.68 -21.28 3.17
N LEU A 117 2.75 -22.59 2.98
CA LEU A 117 3.19 -23.52 4.01
C LEU A 117 4.64 -23.25 4.45
N ALA A 118 5.54 -22.96 3.50
CA ALA A 118 6.93 -22.63 3.82
C ALA A 118 7.04 -21.37 4.66
N ILE A 119 6.28 -20.31 4.31
CA ILE A 119 6.23 -19.05 5.07
C ILE A 119 5.63 -19.26 6.46
N THR A 120 4.48 -19.95 6.53
CA THR A 120 3.79 -20.21 7.81
C THR A 120 4.67 -21.03 8.75
N ASN A 121 5.30 -22.10 8.25
CA ASN A 121 6.21 -22.94 9.04
C ASN A 121 7.42 -22.14 9.56
N ALA A 122 8.03 -21.30 8.71
CA ALA A 122 9.11 -20.43 9.13
C ALA A 122 8.65 -19.44 10.23
N CYS A 123 7.51 -18.80 10.06
CA CYS A 123 6.95 -17.89 11.07
C CYS A 123 6.68 -18.60 12.40
N MET A 124 6.12 -19.82 12.37
CA MET A 124 5.85 -20.60 13.57
C MET A 124 7.12 -21.04 14.28
N HIS A 125 8.15 -21.44 13.54
CA HIS A 125 9.42 -21.82 14.12
C HIS A 125 10.15 -20.62 14.74
N MET A 126 10.19 -19.49 14.03
CA MET A 126 10.73 -18.23 14.55
C MET A 126 9.95 -17.69 15.76
N SER A 127 8.63 -17.85 15.76
CA SER A 127 7.74 -17.52 16.90
C SER A 127 8.15 -18.29 18.17
N ARG A 128 8.33 -19.61 18.07
CA ARG A 128 8.77 -20.46 19.19
C ARG A 128 10.17 -20.09 19.69
N GLY A 129 11.07 -19.74 18.77
CA GLY A 129 12.44 -19.32 19.07
C GLY A 129 12.55 -17.85 19.49
N ARG A 130 11.46 -17.07 19.46
CA ARG A 130 11.45 -15.60 19.63
C ARG A 130 12.47 -14.92 18.73
N VAL A 131 12.54 -15.35 17.49
CA VAL A 131 13.35 -14.74 16.45
C VAL A 131 12.51 -13.68 15.74
N GLY A 132 12.94 -12.43 15.83
CA GLY A 132 12.27 -11.30 15.18
C GLY A 132 12.38 -11.40 13.66
N ALA A 133 11.25 -11.27 12.95
CA ALA A 133 11.22 -11.28 11.50
C ALA A 133 10.24 -10.26 10.94
N LEU A 134 10.55 -9.75 9.74
CA LEU A 134 9.67 -8.88 8.96
C LEU A 134 9.67 -9.37 7.51
N ILE A 135 8.58 -9.99 7.09
CA ILE A 135 8.39 -10.56 5.76
C ILE A 135 7.36 -9.75 5.02
N VAL A 136 7.69 -9.24 3.83
CA VAL A 136 6.80 -8.45 3.01
C VAL A 136 6.54 -9.18 1.70
N ILE A 137 5.28 -9.43 1.39
CA ILE A 137 4.83 -10.07 0.15
C ILE A 137 4.28 -8.98 -0.76
N GLU A 138 4.98 -8.75 -1.88
CA GLU A 138 4.58 -7.83 -2.94
C GLU A 138 3.30 -8.33 -3.62
N ARG A 139 2.38 -7.42 -3.92
CA ARG A 139 1.16 -7.72 -4.67
C ARG A 139 1.11 -6.93 -5.98
N SER A 140 0.11 -6.06 -6.13
CA SER A 140 -0.05 -5.27 -7.36
C SER A 140 0.89 -4.07 -7.42
N THR A 141 1.25 -3.51 -6.27
CA THR A 141 2.16 -2.35 -6.17
C THR A 141 3.60 -2.85 -6.10
N PRO A 142 4.46 -2.54 -7.11
CA PRO A 142 5.87 -2.92 -7.08
C PRO A 142 6.60 -2.28 -5.90
N LEU A 143 7.50 -3.05 -5.29
CA LEU A 143 8.34 -2.61 -4.17
C LEU A 143 9.79 -2.33 -4.60
N ASP A 144 10.04 -2.16 -5.89
CA ASP A 144 11.38 -1.91 -6.45
C ASP A 144 12.05 -0.69 -5.80
N GLU A 145 11.30 0.38 -5.56
CA GLU A 145 11.81 1.58 -4.88
C GLU A 145 12.35 1.29 -3.48
N VAL A 146 11.76 0.35 -2.77
CA VAL A 146 12.18 -0.05 -1.43
C VAL A 146 13.47 -0.89 -1.48
N ILE A 147 13.62 -1.67 -2.55
CA ILE A 147 14.80 -2.53 -2.77
C ILE A 147 15.99 -1.68 -3.25
N ASP A 148 15.73 -0.72 -4.16
CA ASP A 148 16.76 0.08 -4.84
C ASP A 148 17.26 1.29 -4.03
N THR A 149 16.61 1.67 -2.92
CA THR A 149 16.99 2.84 -2.11
C THR A 149 18.39 2.78 -1.51
N GLY A 150 19.25 1.88 -1.99
CA GLY A 150 20.71 1.93 -1.84
C GLY A 150 21.24 1.74 -0.43
N SER A 151 20.38 1.54 0.57
CA SER A 151 20.85 1.67 1.96
C SER A 151 21.17 0.34 2.65
N ALA A 152 20.62 -0.82 2.23
CA ALA A 152 20.95 -2.09 2.87
C ALA A 152 20.35 -3.34 2.18
N GLY A 153 19.33 -3.22 1.30
CA GLY A 153 18.69 -4.38 0.70
C GLY A 153 19.64 -5.16 -0.20
N GLN A 154 19.89 -6.43 0.14
CA GLN A 154 20.65 -7.32 -0.73
C GLN A 154 19.72 -8.16 -1.57
N ILE A 155 19.91 -8.15 -2.89
CA ILE A 155 19.20 -9.01 -3.82
C ILE A 155 19.63 -10.46 -3.60
N ILE A 156 18.65 -11.36 -3.39
CA ILE A 156 18.88 -12.78 -3.11
C ILE A 156 18.43 -13.64 -4.30
N ASP A 157 17.27 -13.29 -4.88
CA ASP A 157 16.59 -14.05 -5.94
C ASP A 157 16.48 -15.56 -5.63
N GLY A 158 16.07 -15.89 -4.40
CA GLY A 158 16.00 -17.24 -3.86
C GLY A 158 14.62 -17.89 -3.98
N ILE A 159 14.57 -19.23 -3.94
CA ILE A 159 13.32 -19.98 -3.84
C ILE A 159 12.77 -19.84 -2.42
N ILE A 160 11.43 -19.69 -2.30
CA ILE A 160 10.76 -19.62 -1.00
C ILE A 160 10.88 -21.00 -0.32
N SER A 161 11.64 -21.05 0.75
CA SER A 161 11.76 -22.24 1.59
C SER A 161 11.90 -21.82 3.06
N TYR A 162 11.33 -22.62 3.97
CA TYR A 162 11.35 -22.27 5.38
C TYR A 162 12.79 -22.14 5.91
N ARG A 163 13.70 -22.97 5.46
CA ARG A 163 15.13 -22.93 5.88
C ARG A 163 15.84 -21.65 5.42
N LEU A 164 15.56 -21.19 4.20
CA LEU A 164 16.14 -19.94 3.70
C LEU A 164 15.61 -18.73 4.49
N ILE A 165 14.30 -18.72 4.77
CA ILE A 165 13.66 -17.68 5.58
C ILE A 165 14.29 -17.63 6.98
N GLU A 166 14.45 -18.77 7.66
CA GLU A 166 15.08 -18.84 8.97
C GLU A 166 16.54 -18.38 8.96
N ASN A 167 17.30 -18.75 7.93
CA ASN A 167 18.69 -18.30 7.79
C ASN A 167 18.81 -16.79 7.56
N ILE A 168 17.87 -16.19 6.81
CA ILE A 168 17.84 -14.74 6.62
C ILE A 168 17.63 -14.05 7.97
N PHE A 169 16.69 -14.52 8.79
CA PHE A 169 16.37 -13.91 10.10
C PHE A 169 17.19 -14.45 11.27
N PHE A 170 18.19 -15.29 11.01
CA PHE A 170 19.10 -15.74 12.06
C PHE A 170 19.80 -14.54 12.70
N LYS A 171 19.74 -14.43 14.02
CA LYS A 171 20.12 -13.23 14.80
C LYS A 171 21.52 -12.65 14.52
N ASN A 172 22.45 -13.46 14.02
CA ASN A 172 23.80 -13.04 13.68
C ASN A 172 24.03 -12.92 12.17
N SER A 173 23.00 -13.08 11.36
CA SER A 173 23.09 -12.89 9.91
C SER A 173 23.10 -11.40 9.58
N PRO A 174 23.92 -10.93 8.64
CA PRO A 174 23.87 -9.53 8.17
C PRO A 174 22.51 -9.15 7.55
N LEU A 175 21.72 -10.13 7.16
CA LEU A 175 20.43 -9.94 6.46
C LEU A 175 19.23 -9.81 7.39
N HIS A 176 19.40 -10.07 8.71
CA HIS A 176 18.27 -10.12 9.64
C HIS A 176 17.74 -8.73 10.05
N ASP A 177 18.56 -7.70 9.88
CA ASP A 177 18.17 -6.32 10.22
C ASP A 177 17.52 -5.63 9.01
N GLY A 178 16.22 -5.75 8.96
CA GLY A 178 15.40 -5.23 7.87
C GLY A 178 14.31 -6.21 7.45
N ALA A 179 13.68 -5.91 6.32
CA ALA A 179 12.62 -6.73 5.75
C ALA A 179 13.16 -7.69 4.68
N MET A 180 12.59 -8.88 4.63
CA MET A 180 12.68 -9.77 3.49
C MET A 180 11.50 -9.51 2.55
N ILE A 181 11.78 -9.29 1.27
CA ILE A 181 10.77 -9.02 0.26
C ILE A 181 10.58 -10.23 -0.64
N ILE A 182 9.34 -10.69 -0.72
CA ILE A 182 8.90 -11.75 -1.64
C ILE A 182 8.16 -11.08 -2.81
N SER A 183 8.60 -11.35 -4.02
CA SER A 183 8.00 -10.88 -5.27
C SER A 183 8.02 -11.99 -6.30
N LYS A 184 6.92 -12.15 -7.05
CA LYS A 184 6.81 -13.12 -8.16
C LYS A 184 7.26 -14.53 -7.76
N HIS A 185 6.78 -15.02 -6.62
CA HIS A 185 7.07 -16.36 -6.09
C HIS A 185 8.56 -16.61 -5.73
N ARG A 186 9.33 -15.55 -5.46
CA ARG A 186 10.73 -15.65 -5.05
C ARG A 186 11.06 -14.70 -3.91
N ILE A 187 12.02 -15.07 -3.09
CA ILE A 187 12.66 -14.15 -2.14
C ILE A 187 13.54 -13.22 -2.96
N LYS A 188 13.06 -12.01 -3.24
CA LYS A 188 13.72 -11.05 -4.10
C LYS A 188 14.91 -10.39 -3.41
N ALA A 189 14.71 -9.92 -2.18
CA ALA A 189 15.74 -9.23 -1.41
C ALA A 189 15.54 -9.44 0.10
N ALA A 190 16.58 -9.18 0.89
CA ALA A 190 16.52 -9.15 2.35
C ALA A 190 17.37 -8.01 2.91
N GLY A 191 17.20 -7.69 4.20
CA GLY A 191 17.82 -6.54 4.85
C GLY A 191 17.29 -5.19 4.33
N CYS A 192 16.08 -5.16 3.74
CA CYS A 192 15.51 -3.96 3.18
C CYS A 192 14.99 -3.01 4.26
N VAL A 193 15.31 -1.73 4.14
CA VAL A 193 14.79 -0.68 5.03
C VAL A 193 13.42 -0.24 4.53
N LEU A 194 12.42 -0.30 5.42
CA LEU A 194 11.05 0.09 5.11
C LEU A 194 10.69 1.44 5.75
N PRO A 195 9.73 2.16 5.16
CA PRO A 195 9.17 3.35 5.78
C PRO A 195 8.49 3.00 7.12
N VAL A 196 8.81 3.75 8.17
CA VAL A 196 8.28 3.54 9.52
C VAL A 196 7.03 4.40 9.72
N SER A 197 5.93 3.79 10.16
CA SER A 197 4.72 4.54 10.52
C SER A 197 4.88 5.25 11.86
N HIS A 198 4.52 6.54 11.89
CA HIS A 198 4.45 7.36 13.10
C HIS A 198 3.01 7.51 13.62
N ASP A 199 2.12 6.60 13.25
CA ASP A 199 0.72 6.64 13.67
C ASP A 199 0.60 6.37 15.18
N ASP A 200 0.00 7.32 15.92
CA ASP A 200 -0.18 7.24 17.38
C ASP A 200 -1.16 6.14 17.79
N ARG A 201 -1.95 5.62 16.85
CA ARG A 201 -2.89 4.50 17.08
C ARG A 201 -2.19 3.15 17.18
N ILE A 202 -0.91 3.07 16.79
CA ILE A 202 -0.13 1.85 16.93
C ILE A 202 0.22 1.66 18.41
N PRO A 203 -0.10 0.51 19.03
CA PRO A 203 0.22 0.24 20.43
C PRO A 203 1.70 0.50 20.72
N LYS A 204 1.99 1.11 21.87
CA LYS A 204 3.37 1.48 22.27
C LYS A 204 4.29 0.26 22.46
N GLU A 205 3.71 -0.89 22.74
CA GLU A 205 4.38 -2.20 22.86
C GLU A 205 4.88 -2.75 21.51
N PHE A 206 4.46 -2.16 20.39
CA PHE A 206 4.92 -2.58 19.05
C PHE A 206 6.27 -1.93 18.71
N GLY A 207 7.29 -2.77 18.52
CA GLY A 207 8.63 -2.36 18.14
C GLY A 207 8.74 -1.85 16.70
N LEU A 208 9.98 -1.55 16.29
CA LEU A 208 10.27 -0.96 14.96
C LEU A 208 9.78 -1.82 13.80
N ARG A 209 9.88 -3.17 13.88
CA ARG A 209 9.39 -4.09 12.84
C ARG A 209 7.88 -3.97 12.62
N HIS A 210 7.10 -3.82 13.69
CA HIS A 210 5.65 -3.59 13.56
C HIS A 210 5.35 -2.23 12.94
N ARG A 211 6.06 -1.18 13.34
CA ARG A 211 5.90 0.16 12.77
C ARG A 211 6.30 0.20 11.30
N ALA A 212 7.32 -0.55 10.91
CA ALA A 212 7.74 -0.70 9.51
C ALA A 212 6.71 -1.49 8.69
N ALA A 213 6.15 -2.60 9.25
CA ALA A 213 5.06 -3.34 8.64
C ALA A 213 3.83 -2.47 8.39
N MET A 214 3.45 -1.65 9.38
CA MET A 214 2.37 -0.69 9.23
C MET A 214 2.70 0.34 8.15
N GLY A 215 3.91 0.89 8.14
CA GLY A 215 4.34 1.91 7.17
C GLY A 215 4.22 1.42 5.74
N ILE A 216 4.75 0.23 5.43
CA ILE A 216 4.65 -0.33 4.09
C ILE A 216 3.21 -0.70 3.71
N SER A 217 2.41 -1.22 4.64
CA SER A 217 1.00 -1.57 4.39
C SER A 217 0.09 -0.35 4.19
N GLN A 218 0.49 0.82 4.68
CA GLN A 218 -0.20 2.11 4.44
C GLN A 218 0.16 2.70 3.07
N GLN A 219 1.35 2.38 2.53
CA GLN A 219 1.86 2.96 1.28
C GLN A 219 1.63 2.06 0.07
N SER A 220 1.38 0.76 0.29
CA SER A 220 1.18 -0.24 -0.76
C SER A 220 0.07 -1.22 -0.39
N ASP A 221 -0.27 -2.12 -1.30
CA ASP A 221 -1.18 -3.24 -1.06
C ASP A 221 -0.46 -4.51 -0.60
N ALA A 222 0.83 -4.40 -0.23
CA ALA A 222 1.64 -5.51 0.23
C ALA A 222 1.12 -6.11 1.55
N ILE A 223 1.41 -7.40 1.74
CA ILE A 223 1.15 -8.10 2.99
C ILE A 223 2.44 -8.09 3.80
N ALA A 224 2.42 -7.52 5.00
CA ALA A 224 3.58 -7.47 5.88
C ALA A 224 3.36 -8.35 7.13
N ILE A 225 4.16 -9.41 7.26
CA ILE A 225 4.11 -10.37 8.37
C ILE A 225 5.23 -10.01 9.34
N VAL A 226 4.91 -9.94 10.63
CA VAL A 226 5.86 -9.65 11.70
C VAL A 226 5.86 -10.79 12.70
N VAL A 227 7.04 -11.28 13.06
CA VAL A 227 7.26 -12.12 14.23
C VAL A 227 7.96 -11.28 15.29
N SER A 228 7.35 -11.17 16.48
CA SER A 228 7.91 -10.39 17.58
C SER A 228 9.05 -11.14 18.27
N GLU A 229 10.19 -10.49 18.44
CA GLU A 229 11.31 -11.04 19.19
C GLU A 229 11.11 -11.02 20.70
N GLU A 230 10.18 -10.18 21.18
CA GLU A 230 9.89 -10.08 22.61
C GLU A 230 8.85 -11.12 23.04
N THR A 231 7.76 -11.23 22.30
CA THR A 231 6.62 -12.06 22.68
C THR A 231 6.50 -13.36 21.89
N GLY A 232 7.12 -13.43 20.70
CA GLY A 232 6.93 -14.51 19.73
C GLY A 232 5.61 -14.40 18.96
N ASN A 233 4.78 -13.41 19.21
CA ASN A 233 3.50 -13.27 18.53
C ASN A 233 3.69 -12.98 17.03
N ILE A 234 2.83 -13.59 16.21
CA ILE A 234 2.76 -13.34 14.79
C ILE A 234 1.66 -12.30 14.53
N SER A 235 1.99 -11.27 13.78
CA SER A 235 1.06 -10.21 13.39
C SER A 235 1.16 -9.98 11.89
N VAL A 236 0.06 -9.58 11.24
CA VAL A 236 0.03 -9.25 9.82
C VAL A 236 -0.57 -7.85 9.63
N ALA A 237 0.12 -7.01 8.86
CA ALA A 237 -0.38 -5.69 8.47
C ALA A 237 -0.77 -5.71 6.98
N ILE A 238 -2.02 -5.30 6.70
CA ILE A 238 -2.56 -5.18 5.34
C ILE A 238 -3.39 -3.90 5.29
N LYS A 239 -3.16 -3.05 4.27
CA LYS A 239 -3.93 -1.81 4.04
C LYS A 239 -4.04 -0.93 5.30
N GLY A 240 -2.97 -0.84 6.07
CA GLY A 240 -2.93 -0.03 7.30
C GLY A 240 -3.71 -0.60 8.49
N GLN A 241 -4.05 -1.88 8.48
CA GLN A 241 -4.71 -2.58 9.59
C GLN A 241 -3.88 -3.78 10.05
N PHE A 242 -3.87 -4.03 11.37
CA PHE A 242 -3.22 -5.18 11.96
C PHE A 242 -4.19 -6.31 12.30
N GLY A 243 -3.86 -7.54 11.86
CA GLY A 243 -4.27 -8.78 12.54
C GLY A 243 -3.16 -9.17 13.52
N ILE A 244 -3.49 -9.34 14.79
CA ILE A 244 -2.50 -9.59 15.85
C ILE A 244 -2.70 -10.97 16.47
N ARG A 245 -1.60 -11.61 16.92
CA ARG A 245 -1.59 -12.91 17.61
C ARG A 245 -2.22 -14.03 16.78
N LEU A 246 -1.87 -14.09 15.51
CA LEU A 246 -2.40 -15.10 14.61
C LEU A 246 -1.85 -16.49 14.94
N SER A 247 -2.72 -17.50 14.92
CA SER A 247 -2.34 -18.91 14.91
C SER A 247 -1.79 -19.32 13.56
N ALA A 248 -1.24 -20.54 13.45
CA ALA A 248 -0.77 -21.07 12.19
C ALA A 248 -1.89 -21.18 11.15
N GLU A 249 -3.04 -21.68 11.57
CA GLU A 249 -4.23 -21.88 10.73
C GLU A 249 -4.80 -20.52 10.25
N GLU A 250 -4.83 -19.53 11.13
CA GLU A 250 -5.30 -18.19 10.80
C GLU A 250 -4.35 -17.50 9.80
N LEU A 251 -3.03 -17.63 10.02
CA LEU A 251 -2.02 -17.08 9.10
C LEU A 251 -2.12 -17.76 7.72
N GLU A 252 -2.19 -19.09 7.67
CA GLU A 252 -2.33 -19.85 6.44
C GLU A 252 -3.61 -19.50 5.68
N SER A 253 -4.75 -19.42 6.38
CA SER A 253 -6.04 -19.03 5.82
C SER A 253 -6.01 -17.62 5.24
N LEU A 254 -5.40 -16.67 5.98
CA LEU A 254 -5.24 -15.29 5.56
C LEU A 254 -4.35 -15.20 4.31
N LEU A 255 -3.19 -15.87 4.33
CA LEU A 255 -2.28 -15.88 3.17
C LEU A 255 -2.92 -16.55 1.96
N THR A 256 -3.64 -17.66 2.14
CA THR A 256 -4.36 -18.32 1.05
C THR A 256 -5.38 -17.39 0.40
N LYS A 257 -6.12 -16.63 1.21
CA LYS A 257 -7.10 -15.66 0.71
C LYS A 257 -6.45 -14.49 -0.01
N GLU A 258 -5.44 -13.88 0.60
CA GLU A 258 -4.83 -12.63 0.11
C GLU A 258 -3.83 -12.88 -1.04
N MET A 259 -3.21 -14.06 -1.11
CA MET A 259 -2.31 -14.46 -2.21
C MET A 259 -3.04 -15.15 -3.38
N ALA A 260 -4.31 -15.51 -3.25
CA ALA A 260 -5.10 -16.01 -4.37
C ALA A 260 -5.21 -15.00 -5.52
N ASP A 261 -4.99 -13.75 -5.22
CA ASP A 261 -5.11 -12.62 -6.13
C ASP A 261 -3.75 -12.12 -6.68
N VAL A 262 -2.63 -12.81 -6.35
CA VAL A 262 -1.25 -12.45 -6.76
C VAL A 262 -0.78 -13.22 -8.06
#